data_5543611411197288fc78d4cd9a9cfbc5
#
_entry.id   5543611411197288fc78d4cd9a9cfbc5
#
_cell.length_a   1.000
_cell.length_b   1.000
_cell.length_c   1.000
_cell.angle_alpha   90.00
_cell.angle_beta   90.00
_cell.angle_gamma   90.00
#
_symmetry.space_group_name_H-M   'P 1'
#
loop_
_entity.id
_entity.type
_entity.pdbx_description
1 polymer ?
#
loop_
_entity_poly.entity_id
_entity_poly.type
_entity_poly.pdbx_seq_one_letter_code
_entity_poly.pdbx_strand_id
1 'polypeptide(L)'
;MIERFLTQTHFTSEEDYRKNLHFNIPETFNFAYDVMDVWAEEQPDKVALIWTNDEGEEKFFTFADIKRESDQTAAYFASLGIGHGDMVMIILKRRYEWWLTMLALHKLGAIAIPATHMLTKHDIVYRNNRASVRAIVCVGEEYVLTQVSEAMSESPTVHTLISVGPEVPDGFHDWHKEWKNAPAFVRPNHVNTNDDTMLMYFTSGTSGEPKMVAHDFLYALGHLTTGVFWHNLSEDSIHLTVADTGWGKAVWGKFYGQWFAGAAVFVFDHEKFTAEKILRKIEQYHITSFCAPPTVYRFMIREDFSQYDLSSLRYCCTAGEALNAAVYDKFYELTGIRLMEGFGQTETCMTLGTMPWMTPKPGSMGKPNAQYDIDLLKPDGTPCEDGEKGQIVVRVGDVKPLGLFKGYYRDDKLTRQAWHDGIYYTGDMAWRDEDGYYWFVGRIDDVIKSSGYRIGPFEVESALMTHPAVVECAITGVPDEIRGMVVKATVVLGKEWKDKAGDELVKELQNHVKHETAPYKYPRIIEFVDELPKTISGKIRRVEIREKDKK
;
A
#
# COMPACT_ATOMS: atom_id res chain seq x y z
N MET A 1 4.92 7.64 -24.15
CA MET A 1 5.48 6.67 -23.15
C MET A 1 4.65 5.38 -23.05
N ILE A 2 3.38 5.46 -22.66
CA ILE A 2 2.54 4.27 -22.40
C ILE A 2 2.25 3.45 -23.66
N GLU A 3 2.26 4.05 -24.85
CA GLU A 3 2.10 3.41 -26.16
C GLU A 3 3.20 2.37 -26.46
N ARG A 4 4.33 2.44 -25.75
CA ARG A 4 5.40 1.43 -25.84
C ARG A 4 4.99 0.10 -25.23
N PHE A 5 4.09 0.14 -24.24
CA PHE A 5 3.73 -0.99 -23.40
C PHE A 5 2.27 -1.44 -23.52
N LEU A 6 1.43 -0.66 -24.20
CA LEU A 6 0.02 -0.98 -24.43
C LEU A 6 -0.35 -0.85 -25.91
N THR A 7 -1.23 -1.73 -26.36
CA THR A 7 -1.79 -1.65 -27.73
C THR A 7 -2.85 -0.56 -27.85
N GLN A 8 -3.59 -0.28 -26.75
CA GLN A 8 -4.56 0.81 -26.62
C GLN A 8 -4.32 1.55 -25.31
N THR A 9 -4.35 2.87 -25.33
CA THR A 9 -3.99 3.73 -24.19
C THR A 9 -5.16 4.54 -23.66
N HIS A 10 -6.31 4.50 -24.30
CA HIS A 10 -7.51 5.21 -23.89
C HIS A 10 -8.72 4.25 -23.93
N PHE A 11 -9.46 4.23 -22.84
CA PHE A 11 -10.65 3.39 -22.67
C PHE A 11 -11.81 4.27 -22.20
N THR A 12 -13.02 3.96 -22.70
CA THR A 12 -14.22 4.75 -22.41
C THR A 12 -15.29 3.99 -21.64
N SER A 13 -15.12 2.67 -21.52
CA SER A 13 -16.04 1.80 -20.80
C SER A 13 -15.33 0.59 -20.21
N GLU A 14 -16.01 -0.09 -19.30
CA GLU A 14 -15.55 -1.36 -18.71
C GLU A 14 -15.40 -2.45 -19.77
N GLU A 15 -16.33 -2.54 -20.70
CA GLU A 15 -16.28 -3.52 -21.80
C GLU A 15 -15.08 -3.26 -22.71
N ASP A 16 -14.85 -2.01 -23.10
CA ASP A 16 -13.71 -1.60 -23.91
C ASP A 16 -12.38 -1.93 -23.20
N TYR A 17 -12.29 -1.59 -21.91
CA TYR A 17 -11.10 -1.87 -21.09
C TYR A 17 -10.81 -3.36 -20.98
N ARG A 18 -11.83 -4.19 -20.66
CA ARG A 18 -11.67 -5.65 -20.55
C ARG A 18 -11.25 -6.31 -21.85
N LYS A 19 -11.81 -5.85 -22.96
CA LYS A 19 -11.58 -6.44 -24.28
C LYS A 19 -10.22 -6.06 -24.86
N ASN A 20 -9.77 -4.82 -24.62
CA ASN A 20 -8.69 -4.22 -25.38
C ASN A 20 -7.45 -3.87 -24.54
N LEU A 21 -7.43 -4.17 -23.23
CA LEU A 21 -6.21 -4.05 -22.42
C LEU A 21 -5.24 -5.18 -22.79
N HIS A 22 -4.23 -4.85 -23.59
CA HIS A 22 -3.18 -5.78 -23.97
C HIS A 22 -1.81 -5.14 -23.78
N PHE A 23 -0.92 -5.84 -23.07
CA PHE A 23 0.45 -5.40 -22.81
C PHE A 23 1.40 -5.86 -23.90
N ASN A 24 2.25 -4.93 -24.34
CA ASN A 24 3.45 -5.22 -25.10
C ASN A 24 4.60 -5.41 -24.11
N ILE A 25 4.94 -6.65 -23.79
CA ILE A 25 6.00 -6.97 -22.82
C ILE A 25 7.33 -7.06 -23.53
N PRO A 26 8.33 -6.20 -23.20
CA PRO A 26 9.67 -6.29 -23.77
C PRO A 26 10.34 -7.62 -23.38
N GLU A 27 11.26 -8.11 -24.20
CA GLU A 27 12.08 -9.29 -23.91
C GLU A 27 12.88 -9.12 -22.61
N THR A 28 13.34 -7.92 -22.37
CA THR A 28 13.95 -7.49 -21.10
C THR A 28 13.41 -6.13 -20.74
N PHE A 29 12.85 -6.01 -19.56
CA PHE A 29 12.28 -4.77 -19.04
C PHE A 29 13.00 -4.31 -17.78
N ASN A 30 13.34 -3.01 -17.73
CA ASN A 30 13.85 -2.36 -16.52
C ASN A 30 13.26 -0.95 -16.42
N PHE A 31 12.45 -0.71 -15.41
CA PHE A 31 11.73 0.56 -15.24
C PHE A 31 12.65 1.79 -15.25
N ALA A 32 13.85 1.68 -14.64
CA ALA A 32 14.78 2.80 -14.60
C ALA A 32 15.31 3.19 -16.00
N TYR A 33 15.58 2.20 -16.85
CA TYR A 33 16.09 2.46 -18.22
C TYR A 33 14.96 2.69 -19.23
N ASP A 34 13.92 1.85 -19.20
CA ASP A 34 12.91 1.82 -20.25
C ASP A 34 11.81 2.87 -20.05
N VAL A 35 11.72 3.47 -18.84
CA VAL A 35 10.76 4.52 -18.52
C VAL A 35 11.46 5.81 -18.11
N MET A 36 12.27 5.78 -17.05
CA MET A 36 12.83 7.01 -16.47
C MET A 36 13.90 7.64 -17.36
N ASP A 37 14.83 6.84 -17.89
CA ASP A 37 15.87 7.37 -18.80
C ASP A 37 15.27 7.84 -20.13
N VAL A 38 14.20 7.18 -20.60
CA VAL A 38 13.46 7.62 -21.80
C VAL A 38 12.77 8.96 -21.58
N TRP A 39 12.09 9.17 -20.43
CA TRP A 39 11.53 10.48 -20.11
C TRP A 39 12.60 11.58 -20.04
N ALA A 40 13.76 11.26 -19.45
CA ALA A 40 14.88 12.19 -19.37
C ALA A 40 15.45 12.57 -20.75
N GLU A 41 15.35 11.69 -21.75
CA GLU A 41 15.73 11.97 -23.14
C GLU A 41 14.67 12.75 -23.90
N GLU A 42 13.38 12.37 -23.75
CA GLU A 42 12.27 12.95 -24.50
C GLU A 42 11.79 14.28 -23.91
N GLN A 43 11.75 14.40 -22.57
CA GLN A 43 11.27 15.59 -21.83
C GLN A 43 12.16 15.92 -20.62
N PRO A 44 13.44 16.29 -20.87
CA PRO A 44 14.44 16.48 -19.81
C PRO A 44 14.05 17.49 -18.73
N ASP A 45 13.42 18.57 -19.12
CA ASP A 45 13.08 19.70 -18.23
C ASP A 45 11.73 19.53 -17.49
N LYS A 46 11.00 18.44 -17.81
CA LYS A 46 9.72 18.17 -17.17
C LYS A 46 9.91 17.76 -15.73
N VAL A 47 9.12 18.33 -14.82
CA VAL A 47 9.16 17.99 -13.39
C VAL A 47 8.67 16.56 -13.17
N ALA A 48 9.51 15.73 -12.54
CA ALA A 48 9.23 14.35 -12.20
C ALA A 48 8.88 14.17 -10.71
N LEU A 49 9.54 14.93 -9.82
CA LEU A 49 9.39 14.82 -8.37
C LEU A 49 9.43 16.21 -7.72
N ILE A 50 8.47 16.46 -6.85
CA ILE A 50 8.41 17.65 -5.99
C ILE A 50 8.46 17.14 -4.55
N TRP A 51 9.50 17.53 -3.82
CA TRP A 51 9.67 17.15 -2.43
C TRP A 51 9.67 18.37 -1.52
N THR A 52 8.99 18.28 -0.39
CA THR A 52 9.01 19.30 0.67
C THR A 52 8.92 18.64 2.04
N ASN A 53 9.38 19.34 3.08
CA ASN A 53 9.34 18.89 4.46
C ASN A 53 8.56 19.84 5.39
N ASP A 54 8.54 19.54 6.69
CA ASP A 54 7.91 20.36 7.73
C ASP A 54 8.66 21.69 7.97
N GLU A 55 9.96 21.76 7.66
CA GLU A 55 10.81 22.94 7.80
C GLU A 55 10.63 23.94 6.63
N GLY A 56 9.87 23.55 5.59
CA GLY A 56 9.63 24.36 4.41
C GLY A 56 10.73 24.30 3.37
N GLU A 57 11.65 23.34 3.48
CA GLU A 57 12.58 23.05 2.40
C GLU A 57 11.83 22.44 1.21
N GLU A 58 12.27 22.80 -0.01
CA GLU A 58 11.68 22.36 -1.26
C GLU A 58 12.74 21.88 -2.24
N LYS A 59 12.44 20.82 -2.97
CA LYS A 59 13.23 20.36 -4.10
C LYS A 59 12.34 19.96 -5.27
N PHE A 60 12.69 20.45 -6.43
CA PHE A 60 12.06 20.11 -7.69
C PHE A 60 13.08 19.35 -8.54
N PHE A 61 12.75 18.14 -8.92
CA PHE A 61 13.59 17.33 -9.79
C PHE A 61 12.90 17.15 -11.12
N THR A 62 13.61 17.50 -12.19
CA THR A 62 13.19 17.14 -13.55
C THR A 62 13.50 15.67 -13.85
N PHE A 63 12.98 15.12 -14.94
CA PHE A 63 13.37 13.77 -15.36
C PHE A 63 14.87 13.67 -15.65
N ALA A 64 15.50 14.71 -16.20
CA ALA A 64 16.95 14.76 -16.38
C ALA A 64 17.69 14.74 -15.04
N ASP A 65 17.19 15.44 -14.01
CA ASP A 65 17.77 15.40 -12.67
C ASP A 65 17.65 14.00 -12.05
N ILE A 66 16.47 13.39 -12.14
CA ILE A 66 16.25 12.03 -11.62
C ILE A 66 17.18 11.01 -12.30
N LYS A 67 17.34 11.10 -13.64
CA LYS A 67 18.29 10.25 -14.37
C LYS A 67 19.70 10.47 -13.85
N ARG A 68 20.18 11.70 -13.86
CA ARG A 68 21.55 12.07 -13.45
C ARG A 68 21.83 11.60 -12.01
N GLU A 69 20.93 11.87 -11.08
CA GLU A 69 21.15 11.58 -9.68
C GLU A 69 20.96 10.09 -9.34
N SER A 70 20.08 9.37 -10.07
CA SER A 70 19.99 7.92 -9.93
C SER A 70 21.19 7.19 -10.57
N ASP A 71 21.76 7.70 -11.66
CA ASP A 71 23.03 7.22 -12.23
C ASP A 71 24.18 7.41 -11.22
N GLN A 72 24.27 8.59 -10.61
CA GLN A 72 25.25 8.89 -9.57
C GLN A 72 25.09 7.98 -8.35
N THR A 73 23.86 7.70 -7.95
CA THR A 73 23.56 6.80 -6.84
C THR A 73 23.94 5.35 -7.18
N ALA A 74 23.66 4.90 -8.40
CA ALA A 74 24.05 3.58 -8.87
C ALA A 74 25.58 3.42 -8.90
N ALA A 75 26.31 4.43 -9.38
CA ALA A 75 27.76 4.45 -9.36
C ALA A 75 28.34 4.41 -7.92
N TYR A 76 27.73 5.15 -7.01
CA TYR A 76 28.06 5.14 -5.60
C TYR A 76 27.88 3.75 -4.98
N PHE A 77 26.71 3.13 -5.18
CA PHE A 77 26.44 1.78 -4.67
C PHE A 77 27.39 0.72 -5.29
N ALA A 78 27.63 0.81 -6.59
CA ALA A 78 28.59 -0.07 -7.27
C ALA A 78 30.01 0.06 -6.69
N SER A 79 30.45 1.27 -6.33
CA SER A 79 31.75 1.50 -5.69
C SER A 79 31.86 0.88 -4.31
N LEU A 80 30.73 0.67 -3.63
CA LEU A 80 30.62 -0.05 -2.35
C LEU A 80 30.39 -1.56 -2.54
N GLY A 81 30.47 -2.06 -3.77
CA GLY A 81 30.33 -3.47 -4.10
C GLY A 81 28.91 -3.99 -4.13
N ILE A 82 27.90 -3.13 -4.22
CA ILE A 82 26.50 -3.50 -4.41
C ILE A 82 26.25 -3.73 -5.91
N GLY A 83 25.65 -4.86 -6.26
CA GLY A 83 25.39 -5.22 -7.66
C GLY A 83 24.20 -6.18 -7.80
N HIS A 84 24.15 -6.86 -8.96
CA HIS A 84 23.07 -7.75 -9.33
C HIS A 84 22.79 -8.82 -8.25
N GLY A 85 21.51 -8.93 -7.86
CA GLY A 85 21.04 -9.92 -6.90
C GLY A 85 21.32 -9.59 -5.42
N ASP A 86 22.09 -8.54 -5.13
CA ASP A 86 22.33 -8.11 -3.75
C ASP A 86 21.05 -7.53 -3.13
N MET A 87 20.78 -7.91 -1.90
CA MET A 87 19.61 -7.44 -1.14
C MET A 87 19.96 -6.21 -0.33
N VAL A 88 19.25 -5.11 -0.57
CA VAL A 88 19.47 -3.82 0.09
C VAL A 88 18.22 -3.37 0.82
N MET A 89 18.30 -3.26 2.14
CA MET A 89 17.21 -2.72 2.97
C MET A 89 17.24 -1.19 2.95
N ILE A 90 16.06 -0.57 2.76
CA ILE A 90 15.91 0.87 2.60
C ILE A 90 14.98 1.39 3.70
N ILE A 91 15.54 2.18 4.64
CA ILE A 91 14.81 2.79 5.78
C ILE A 91 14.94 4.31 5.69
N LEU A 92 14.27 4.92 4.71
CA LEU A 92 14.50 6.33 4.35
C LEU A 92 13.30 7.25 4.59
N LYS A 93 12.27 6.82 5.33
CA LYS A 93 11.06 7.64 5.51
C LYS A 93 10.56 8.16 4.15
N ARG A 94 10.26 9.45 4.05
CA ARG A 94 9.86 10.12 2.80
C ARG A 94 10.98 11.04 2.27
N ARG A 95 12.25 10.74 2.57
CA ARG A 95 13.41 11.44 2.00
C ARG A 95 13.47 11.22 0.49
N TYR A 96 13.80 12.25 -0.31
CA TYR A 96 13.88 12.12 -1.77
C TYR A 96 14.94 11.10 -2.21
N GLU A 97 15.94 10.82 -1.40
CA GLU A 97 16.95 9.79 -1.63
C GLU A 97 16.36 8.38 -1.72
N TRP A 98 15.14 8.16 -1.21
CA TRP A 98 14.44 6.89 -1.40
C TRP A 98 14.17 6.61 -2.88
N TRP A 99 13.72 7.61 -3.65
CA TRP A 99 13.47 7.50 -5.09
C TRP A 99 14.74 7.25 -5.87
N LEU A 100 15.82 7.94 -5.54
CA LEU A 100 17.15 7.75 -6.14
C LEU A 100 17.70 6.36 -5.83
N THR A 101 17.56 5.89 -4.59
CA THR A 101 17.98 4.56 -4.15
C THR A 101 17.23 3.46 -4.90
N MET A 102 15.90 3.55 -4.98
CA MET A 102 15.08 2.58 -5.71
C MET A 102 15.51 2.46 -7.19
N LEU A 103 15.66 3.57 -7.88
CA LEU A 103 16.09 3.58 -9.29
C LEU A 103 17.52 3.06 -9.44
N ALA A 104 18.44 3.44 -8.55
CA ALA A 104 19.81 2.97 -8.58
C ALA A 104 19.91 1.45 -8.42
N LEU A 105 19.12 0.85 -7.52
CA LEU A 105 19.08 -0.59 -7.35
C LEU A 105 18.49 -1.29 -8.58
N HIS A 106 17.48 -0.71 -9.23
CA HIS A 106 16.97 -1.23 -10.51
C HIS A 106 18.04 -1.18 -11.60
N LYS A 107 18.81 -0.08 -11.70
CA LYS A 107 19.92 0.07 -12.66
C LYS A 107 21.04 -0.95 -12.45
N LEU A 108 21.24 -1.40 -11.23
CA LEU A 108 22.25 -2.40 -10.86
C LEU A 108 21.72 -3.84 -10.91
N GLY A 109 20.40 -4.05 -11.07
CA GLY A 109 19.80 -5.37 -10.92
C GLY A 109 19.82 -5.90 -9.48
N ALA A 110 20.00 -5.02 -8.50
CA ALA A 110 19.95 -5.34 -7.10
C ALA A 110 18.49 -5.38 -6.59
N ILE A 111 18.26 -6.03 -5.45
CA ILE A 111 16.93 -6.26 -4.89
C ILE A 111 16.65 -5.21 -3.80
N ALA A 112 15.65 -4.39 -4.04
CA ALA A 112 15.20 -3.39 -3.07
C ALA A 112 14.30 -4.01 -2.00
N ILE A 113 14.55 -3.72 -0.73
CA ILE A 113 13.72 -4.11 0.42
C ILE A 113 13.30 -2.85 1.18
N PRO A 114 12.26 -2.14 0.73
CA PRO A 114 11.76 -0.99 1.46
C PRO A 114 11.24 -1.39 2.85
N ALA A 115 11.59 -0.62 3.86
CA ALA A 115 11.24 -0.90 5.23
C ALA A 115 10.89 0.42 5.98
N THR A 116 9.98 0.31 6.95
CA THR A 116 9.58 1.47 7.75
C THR A 116 10.66 1.85 8.76
N HIS A 117 10.74 3.14 9.05
CA HIS A 117 11.64 3.70 10.07
C HIS A 117 11.26 3.31 11.50
N MET A 118 10.11 2.68 11.71
CA MET A 118 9.63 2.25 13.03
C MET A 118 10.10 0.84 13.42
N LEU A 119 10.96 0.20 12.62
CA LEU A 119 11.51 -1.12 12.95
C LEU A 119 12.34 -1.07 14.22
N THR A 120 12.15 -2.09 15.06
CA THR A 120 13.02 -2.34 16.22
C THR A 120 14.24 -3.16 15.81
N LYS A 121 15.25 -3.23 16.70
CA LYS A 121 16.40 -4.12 16.55
C LYS A 121 15.98 -5.54 16.16
N HIS A 122 15.01 -6.12 16.88
CA HIS A 122 14.50 -7.48 16.61
C HIS A 122 13.96 -7.63 15.17
N ASP A 123 13.18 -6.66 14.73
CA ASP A 123 12.64 -6.63 13.38
C ASP A 123 13.73 -6.57 12.30
N ILE A 124 14.77 -5.78 12.55
CA ILE A 124 15.90 -5.60 11.63
C ILE A 124 16.73 -6.89 11.56
N VAL A 125 17.06 -7.48 12.69
CA VAL A 125 17.80 -8.77 12.78
C VAL A 125 17.04 -9.86 12.02
N TYR A 126 15.73 -9.97 12.26
CA TYR A 126 14.89 -10.96 11.56
C TYR A 126 14.96 -10.80 10.04
N ARG A 127 14.76 -9.57 9.53
CA ARG A 127 14.78 -9.27 8.10
C ARG A 127 16.14 -9.48 7.48
N ASN A 128 17.21 -9.01 8.15
CA ASN A 128 18.58 -9.17 7.68
C ASN A 128 18.94 -10.63 7.46
N ASN A 129 18.65 -11.46 8.45
CA ASN A 129 18.99 -12.88 8.39
C ASN A 129 18.08 -13.64 7.43
N ARG A 130 16.79 -13.35 7.42
CA ARG A 130 15.83 -14.04 6.56
C ARG A 130 16.05 -13.73 5.08
N ALA A 131 16.38 -12.49 4.73
CA ALA A 131 16.66 -12.07 3.37
C ALA A 131 18.14 -12.16 2.98
N SER A 132 19.05 -12.40 3.91
CA SER A 132 20.50 -12.28 3.69
C SER A 132 20.88 -10.88 3.18
N VAL A 133 20.38 -9.85 3.88
CA VAL A 133 20.62 -8.44 3.52
C VAL A 133 22.11 -8.15 3.50
N ARG A 134 22.61 -7.55 2.40
CA ARG A 134 24.00 -7.16 2.21
C ARG A 134 24.29 -5.74 2.66
N ALA A 135 23.36 -4.83 2.41
CA ALA A 135 23.52 -3.42 2.73
C ALA A 135 22.23 -2.83 3.30
N ILE A 136 22.39 -1.80 4.16
CA ILE A 136 21.29 -1.01 4.68
C ILE A 136 21.54 0.45 4.35
N VAL A 137 20.54 1.10 3.72
CA VAL A 137 20.51 2.55 3.50
C VAL A 137 19.43 3.11 4.43
N CYS A 138 19.81 3.92 5.40
CA CYS A 138 18.88 4.42 6.40
C CYS A 138 18.99 5.93 6.62
N VAL A 139 17.90 6.52 7.11
CA VAL A 139 17.90 7.93 7.52
C VAL A 139 18.83 8.14 8.72
N GLY A 140 19.64 9.22 8.68
CA GLY A 140 20.58 9.60 9.75
C GLY A 140 19.87 10.26 10.93
N GLU A 141 18.99 9.50 11.61
CA GLU A 141 18.25 9.92 12.78
C GLU A 141 18.50 8.95 13.94
N GLU A 142 18.64 9.47 15.15
CA GLU A 142 19.08 8.74 16.35
C GLU A 142 18.35 7.40 16.55
N TYR A 143 17.02 7.39 16.46
CA TYR A 143 16.25 6.16 16.66
C TYR A 143 16.63 5.08 15.65
N VAL A 144 16.61 5.40 14.35
CA VAL A 144 16.89 4.43 13.29
C VAL A 144 18.33 3.96 13.35
N LEU A 145 19.28 4.88 13.52
CA LEU A 145 20.70 4.56 13.64
C LEU A 145 20.99 3.64 14.82
N THR A 146 20.35 3.88 15.97
CA THR A 146 20.47 3.03 17.18
C THR A 146 19.96 1.61 16.88
N GLN A 147 18.73 1.47 16.33
CA GLN A 147 18.15 0.17 16.03
C GLN A 147 18.99 -0.61 15.00
N VAL A 148 19.50 0.06 13.97
CA VAL A 148 20.38 -0.54 12.96
C VAL A 148 21.71 -0.96 13.57
N SER A 149 22.38 -0.07 14.33
CA SER A 149 23.69 -0.36 14.93
C SER A 149 23.64 -1.55 15.89
N GLU A 150 22.62 -1.59 16.76
CA GLU A 150 22.43 -2.70 17.71
C GLU A 150 22.12 -4.04 17.02
N ALA A 151 21.52 -4.02 15.83
CA ALA A 151 21.21 -5.22 15.06
C ALA A 151 22.46 -5.87 14.42
N MET A 152 23.56 -5.15 14.25
CA MET A 152 24.71 -5.62 13.46
C MET A 152 25.42 -6.82 14.06
N SER A 153 25.50 -6.93 15.38
CA SER A 153 26.13 -8.08 16.06
C SER A 153 25.42 -9.41 15.75
N GLU A 154 24.16 -9.36 15.32
CA GLU A 154 23.31 -10.51 15.00
C GLU A 154 22.96 -10.60 13.50
N SER A 155 23.60 -9.77 12.65
CA SER A 155 23.30 -9.64 11.21
C SER A 155 24.56 -9.88 10.36
N PRO A 156 25.09 -11.11 10.32
CA PRO A 156 26.42 -11.39 9.74
C PRO A 156 26.53 -11.19 8.23
N THR A 157 25.41 -11.05 7.52
CA THR A 157 25.40 -10.83 6.05
C THR A 157 25.49 -9.35 5.68
N VAL A 158 25.24 -8.44 6.62
CA VAL A 158 25.29 -7.00 6.36
C VAL A 158 26.74 -6.53 6.42
N HIS A 159 27.22 -5.99 5.31
CA HIS A 159 28.61 -5.52 5.18
C HIS A 159 28.71 -4.01 4.92
N THR A 160 27.61 -3.37 4.52
CA THR A 160 27.59 -1.96 4.13
C THR A 160 26.44 -1.25 4.82
N LEU A 161 26.75 -0.19 5.57
CA LEU A 161 25.78 0.68 6.21
C LEU A 161 25.93 2.09 5.64
N ILE A 162 24.85 2.70 5.19
CA ILE A 162 24.84 4.04 4.60
C ILE A 162 23.86 4.91 5.37
N SER A 163 24.33 6.02 5.93
CA SER A 163 23.50 7.03 6.61
C SER A 163 23.18 8.18 5.66
N VAL A 164 21.90 8.51 5.58
CA VAL A 164 21.37 9.65 4.81
C VAL A 164 20.81 10.67 5.80
N GLY A 165 21.59 11.69 6.11
CA GLY A 165 21.17 12.73 7.05
C GLY A 165 22.33 13.34 7.84
N PRO A 166 22.00 14.13 8.88
CA PRO A 166 23.02 14.87 9.62
C PRO A 166 23.92 13.98 10.49
N GLU A 167 23.40 12.82 10.94
CA GLU A 167 24.15 11.94 11.85
C GLU A 167 24.71 10.74 11.09
N VAL A 168 26.03 10.54 11.26
CA VAL A 168 26.78 9.44 10.65
C VAL A 168 27.66 8.79 11.72
N PRO A 169 27.20 7.68 12.33
CA PRO A 169 27.99 6.95 13.32
C PRO A 169 29.23 6.29 12.70
N ASP A 170 30.20 5.94 13.55
CA ASP A 170 31.33 5.12 13.12
C ASP A 170 30.87 3.82 12.48
N GLY A 171 31.48 3.46 11.36
CA GLY A 171 31.14 2.27 10.58
C GLY A 171 30.05 2.49 9.53
N PHE A 172 29.44 3.68 9.48
CA PHE A 172 28.52 4.06 8.40
C PHE A 172 29.24 4.91 7.35
N HIS A 173 28.87 4.68 6.11
CA HIS A 173 29.18 5.58 5.00
C HIS A 173 28.30 6.83 5.05
N ASP A 174 28.90 7.98 4.82
CA ASP A 174 28.21 9.27 4.76
C ASP A 174 27.71 9.52 3.33
N TRP A 175 26.40 9.34 3.10
CA TRP A 175 25.80 9.57 1.78
C TRP A 175 26.20 10.95 1.21
N HIS A 176 26.01 12.02 1.96
CA HIS A 176 26.17 13.38 1.42
C HIS A 176 27.63 13.74 1.11
N LYS A 177 28.60 13.12 1.78
CA LYS A 177 30.03 13.31 1.47
C LYS A 177 30.50 12.42 0.33
N GLU A 178 30.11 11.14 0.35
CA GLU A 178 30.67 10.14 -0.54
C GLU A 178 29.98 10.10 -1.89
N TRP A 179 28.64 10.25 -1.92
CA TRP A 179 27.82 10.21 -3.12
C TRP A 179 28.33 11.15 -4.23
N LYS A 180 28.71 12.40 -3.87
CA LYS A 180 29.22 13.39 -4.82
C LYS A 180 30.55 13.01 -5.46
N ASN A 181 31.31 12.15 -4.79
CA ASN A 181 32.64 11.73 -5.22
C ASN A 181 32.65 10.36 -5.92
N ALA A 182 31.47 9.76 -6.11
CA ALA A 182 31.37 8.48 -6.84
C ALA A 182 31.86 8.64 -8.28
N PRO A 183 32.43 7.57 -8.88
CA PRO A 183 32.88 7.60 -10.26
C PRO A 183 31.70 7.82 -11.22
N ALA A 184 31.99 8.06 -12.52
CA ALA A 184 30.94 8.12 -13.52
C ALA A 184 30.24 6.76 -13.61
N PHE A 185 28.91 6.78 -13.73
CA PHE A 185 28.13 5.57 -13.86
C PHE A 185 28.42 4.87 -15.18
N VAL A 186 28.67 3.57 -15.09
CA VAL A 186 28.78 2.68 -16.24
C VAL A 186 27.71 1.61 -16.13
N ARG A 187 26.79 1.60 -17.08
CA ARG A 187 25.71 0.60 -17.12
C ARG A 187 26.33 -0.80 -17.20
N PRO A 188 25.97 -1.75 -16.32
CA PRO A 188 26.44 -3.12 -16.40
C PRO A 188 26.04 -3.79 -17.73
N ASN A 189 26.87 -4.69 -18.27
CA ASN A 189 26.55 -5.42 -19.49
C ASN A 189 25.33 -6.32 -19.35
N HIS A 190 25.11 -6.89 -18.15
CA HIS A 190 23.92 -7.63 -17.78
C HIS A 190 23.35 -6.99 -16.51
N VAL A 191 22.10 -6.54 -16.59
CA VAL A 191 21.41 -5.92 -15.44
C VAL A 191 20.41 -6.90 -14.86
N ASN A 192 19.47 -7.39 -15.67
CA ASN A 192 18.40 -8.27 -15.23
C ASN A 192 17.77 -9.04 -16.39
N THR A 193 17.07 -10.11 -16.04
CA THR A 193 16.00 -10.71 -16.84
C THR A 193 14.65 -10.24 -16.31
N ASN A 194 13.56 -10.52 -17.03
CA ASN A 194 12.21 -10.20 -16.56
C ASN A 194 11.84 -10.97 -15.27
N ASP A 195 12.38 -12.19 -15.12
CA ASP A 195 12.11 -13.06 -13.98
C ASP A 195 13.01 -12.83 -12.76
N ASP A 196 14.04 -12.01 -12.87
CA ASP A 196 14.86 -11.69 -11.72
C ASP A 196 14.03 -10.97 -10.64
N THR A 197 14.33 -11.23 -9.37
CA THR A 197 13.69 -10.52 -8.28
C THR A 197 14.22 -9.10 -8.22
N MET A 198 13.31 -8.12 -8.28
CA MET A 198 13.62 -6.70 -8.26
C MET A 198 13.32 -6.07 -6.89
N LEU A 199 12.22 -6.50 -6.28
CA LEU A 199 11.64 -5.85 -5.12
C LEU A 199 11.11 -6.90 -4.16
N MET A 200 11.28 -6.67 -2.87
CA MET A 200 10.79 -7.54 -1.82
C MET A 200 10.16 -6.75 -0.68
N TYR A 201 9.01 -7.21 -0.21
CA TYR A 201 8.33 -6.65 0.95
C TYR A 201 8.16 -7.68 2.06
N PHE A 202 8.40 -7.25 3.29
CA PHE A 202 7.97 -8.00 4.46
C PHE A 202 6.55 -7.60 4.85
N THR A 203 5.64 -8.55 4.90
CA THR A 203 4.24 -8.33 5.30
C THR A 203 3.93 -9.05 6.60
N SER A 204 3.08 -8.46 7.43
CA SER A 204 2.57 -9.13 8.63
C SER A 204 1.75 -10.35 8.23
N GLY A 205 2.22 -11.54 8.63
CA GLY A 205 1.45 -12.77 8.51
C GLY A 205 0.44 -12.91 9.64
N THR A 206 -0.63 -13.68 9.41
CA THR A 206 -1.58 -14.08 10.46
C THR A 206 -0.97 -15.02 11.49
N SER A 207 0.21 -15.60 11.20
CA SER A 207 0.87 -16.65 11.99
C SER A 207 2.10 -16.19 12.78
N GLY A 208 2.37 -14.89 12.90
CA GLY A 208 3.46 -14.34 13.71
C GLY A 208 4.53 -13.60 12.88
N GLU A 209 5.52 -14.30 12.36
CA GLU A 209 6.65 -13.68 11.67
C GLU A 209 6.30 -13.13 10.27
N PRO A 210 6.90 -12.00 9.85
CA PRO A 210 6.63 -11.41 8.55
C PRO A 210 7.03 -12.33 7.38
N LYS A 211 6.13 -12.39 6.37
CA LYS A 211 6.38 -13.11 5.11
C LYS A 211 7.16 -12.23 4.14
N MET A 212 8.00 -12.84 3.30
CA MET A 212 8.73 -12.12 2.26
C MET A 212 8.07 -12.29 0.90
N VAL A 213 7.38 -11.23 0.44
CA VAL A 213 6.73 -11.18 -0.87
C VAL A 213 7.74 -10.73 -1.92
N ALA A 214 8.05 -11.59 -2.90
CA ALA A 214 9.02 -11.31 -3.94
C ALA A 214 8.34 -10.90 -5.25
N HIS A 215 8.81 -9.80 -5.85
CA HIS A 215 8.37 -9.30 -7.14
C HIS A 215 9.50 -9.28 -8.16
N ASP A 216 9.15 -9.63 -9.40
CA ASP A 216 10.06 -9.57 -10.56
C ASP A 216 10.08 -8.16 -11.19
N PHE A 217 10.91 -7.98 -12.22
CA PHE A 217 11.02 -6.70 -12.93
C PHE A 217 9.73 -6.30 -13.66
N LEU A 218 8.87 -7.25 -14.02
CA LEU A 218 7.58 -6.97 -14.66
C LEU A 218 6.52 -6.43 -13.68
N TYR A 219 6.76 -6.50 -12.38
CA TYR A 219 5.87 -5.91 -11.37
C TYR A 219 5.65 -4.41 -11.61
N ALA A 220 6.72 -3.69 -11.97
CA ALA A 220 6.61 -2.26 -12.29
C ALA A 220 5.65 -2.01 -13.45
N LEU A 221 5.71 -2.83 -14.52
CA LEU A 221 4.81 -2.73 -15.67
C LEU A 221 3.34 -3.00 -15.29
N GLY A 222 3.10 -3.88 -14.32
CA GLY A 222 1.76 -4.13 -13.77
C GLY A 222 1.13 -2.89 -13.13
N HIS A 223 1.93 -1.94 -12.65
CA HIS A 223 1.44 -0.68 -12.07
C HIS A 223 0.99 0.36 -13.10
N LEU A 224 1.16 0.10 -14.37
CA LEU A 224 0.63 0.97 -15.43
C LEU A 224 -0.90 1.14 -15.25
N THR A 225 -1.62 0.05 -14.98
CA THR A 225 -3.07 0.11 -14.75
C THR A 225 -3.42 0.86 -13.47
N THR A 226 -2.60 0.78 -12.44
CA THR A 226 -2.80 1.48 -11.18
C THR A 226 -2.63 3.00 -11.35
N GLY A 227 -1.55 3.45 -11.98
CA GLY A 227 -1.25 4.88 -12.10
C GLY A 227 -2.02 5.56 -13.21
N VAL A 228 -1.95 5.03 -14.43
CA VAL A 228 -2.55 5.69 -15.60
C VAL A 228 -4.07 5.61 -15.56
N PHE A 229 -4.64 4.46 -15.23
CA PHE A 229 -6.10 4.29 -15.31
C PHE A 229 -6.79 4.51 -13.97
N TRP A 230 -6.41 3.81 -12.90
CA TRP A 230 -7.11 3.96 -11.63
C TRP A 230 -6.85 5.32 -10.94
N HIS A 231 -5.59 5.79 -10.87
CA HIS A 231 -5.31 7.16 -10.40
C HIS A 231 -5.67 8.22 -11.43
N ASN A 232 -6.03 7.81 -12.65
CA ASN A 232 -6.43 8.68 -13.76
C ASN A 232 -5.40 9.79 -14.04
N LEU A 233 -4.13 9.40 -14.16
CA LEU A 233 -3.01 10.33 -14.32
C LEU A 233 -2.67 10.57 -15.78
N SER A 234 -2.24 11.79 -16.06
CA SER A 234 -1.72 12.27 -17.32
C SER A 234 -0.45 13.10 -17.07
N GLU A 235 0.19 13.53 -18.13
CA GLU A 235 1.45 14.26 -18.07
C GLU A 235 1.38 15.62 -17.34
N ASP A 236 0.20 16.22 -17.22
CA ASP A 236 -0.06 17.47 -16.49
C ASP A 236 -0.45 17.23 -15.01
N SER A 237 -0.48 16.00 -14.57
CA SER A 237 -0.88 15.66 -13.20
C SER A 237 0.24 15.90 -12.20
N ILE A 238 -0.14 16.44 -11.03
CA ILE A 238 0.68 16.44 -9.82
C ILE A 238 -0.04 15.53 -8.81
N HIS A 239 0.58 14.42 -8.48
CA HIS A 239 -0.05 13.36 -7.68
C HIS A 239 0.55 13.24 -6.28
N LEU A 240 -0.29 13.31 -5.26
CA LEU A 240 0.05 13.07 -3.87
C LEU A 240 -0.59 11.76 -3.39
N THR A 241 0.22 10.81 -2.95
CA THR A 241 -0.24 9.65 -2.18
C THR A 241 0.27 9.72 -0.73
N VAL A 242 -0.64 9.59 0.23
CA VAL A 242 -0.28 9.45 1.65
C VAL A 242 0.02 7.97 1.93
N ALA A 243 1.30 7.64 1.97
CA ALA A 243 1.81 6.32 2.33
C ALA A 243 3.25 6.43 2.84
N ASP A 244 3.61 5.60 3.82
CA ASP A 244 5.01 5.40 4.22
C ASP A 244 5.76 4.61 3.16
N THR A 245 7.02 4.98 2.90
CA THR A 245 7.84 4.36 1.85
C THR A 245 8.27 2.93 2.16
N GLY A 246 8.13 2.48 3.38
CA GLY A 246 8.38 1.10 3.79
C GLY A 246 7.25 0.10 3.42
N TRP A 247 6.14 0.58 2.84
CA TRP A 247 4.98 -0.25 2.50
C TRP A 247 4.75 -0.32 1.00
N GLY A 248 4.17 -1.44 0.55
CA GLY A 248 3.84 -1.66 -0.86
C GLY A 248 2.99 -0.54 -1.48
N LYS A 249 2.12 0.11 -0.71
CA LYS A 249 1.32 1.24 -1.18
C LYS A 249 2.16 2.42 -1.69
N ALA A 250 3.41 2.57 -1.25
CA ALA A 250 4.29 3.62 -1.76
C ALA A 250 4.60 3.44 -3.25
N VAL A 251 4.94 2.23 -3.69
CA VAL A 251 5.19 1.98 -5.12
C VAL A 251 3.93 2.03 -5.97
N TRP A 252 2.76 1.76 -5.37
CA TRP A 252 1.48 1.94 -6.04
C TRP A 252 1.16 3.41 -6.32
N GLY A 253 1.47 4.29 -5.37
CA GLY A 253 0.96 5.64 -5.36
C GLY A 253 1.99 6.74 -5.60
N LYS A 254 3.29 6.44 -5.60
CA LYS A 254 4.31 7.49 -5.71
C LYS A 254 5.60 7.05 -6.40
N PHE A 255 5.52 6.02 -7.28
CA PHE A 255 6.71 5.54 -7.97
C PHE A 255 6.42 5.09 -9.41
N TYR A 256 5.98 3.84 -9.63
CA TYR A 256 5.90 3.27 -10.98
C TYR A 256 4.82 3.90 -11.86
N GLY A 257 3.56 3.77 -11.49
CA GLY A 257 2.43 4.16 -12.32
C GLY A 257 2.37 5.64 -12.61
N GLN A 258 2.81 6.48 -11.66
CA GLN A 258 2.86 7.92 -11.79
C GLN A 258 3.84 8.34 -12.88
N TRP A 259 5.01 7.72 -12.90
CA TRP A 259 6.03 8.03 -13.91
C TRP A 259 5.78 7.37 -15.26
N PHE A 260 5.04 6.25 -15.32
CA PHE A 260 4.50 5.80 -16.61
C PHE A 260 3.63 6.87 -17.26
N ALA A 261 2.77 7.52 -16.48
CA ALA A 261 1.92 8.61 -16.95
C ALA A 261 2.69 9.92 -17.24
N GLY A 262 3.97 10.01 -16.87
CA GLY A 262 4.73 11.26 -16.93
C GLY A 262 4.26 12.34 -15.94
N ALA A 263 3.51 11.94 -14.91
CA ALA A 263 3.03 12.82 -13.85
C ALA A 263 4.15 13.19 -12.87
N ALA A 264 4.06 14.39 -12.30
CA ALA A 264 4.92 14.77 -11.18
C ALA A 264 4.46 14.06 -9.90
N VAL A 265 5.37 13.38 -9.23
CA VAL A 265 5.13 12.81 -7.90
C VAL A 265 5.36 13.91 -6.86
N PHE A 266 4.35 14.19 -6.03
CA PHE A 266 4.50 15.11 -4.91
C PHE A 266 4.73 14.33 -3.62
N VAL A 267 5.73 14.74 -2.84
CA VAL A 267 6.13 14.13 -1.58
C VAL A 267 6.18 15.18 -0.48
N PHE A 268 5.42 14.94 0.57
CA PHE A 268 5.51 15.72 1.80
C PHE A 268 6.15 14.86 2.90
N ASP A 269 7.38 15.21 3.25
CA ASP A 269 8.13 14.60 4.34
C ASP A 269 7.81 15.31 5.65
N HIS A 270 6.90 14.74 6.41
CA HIS A 270 6.40 15.28 7.66
C HIS A 270 6.67 14.33 8.82
N GLU A 271 6.93 14.86 10.00
CA GLU A 271 7.10 14.05 11.21
C GLU A 271 5.74 13.56 11.73
N LYS A 272 4.76 14.44 11.79
CA LYS A 272 3.42 14.11 12.27
C LYS A 272 2.37 14.44 11.21
N PHE A 273 1.55 13.44 10.91
CA PHE A 273 0.38 13.63 10.05
C PHE A 273 -0.66 14.55 10.73
N THR A 274 -1.15 15.55 9.98
CA THR A 274 -2.41 16.25 10.26
C THR A 274 -3.15 16.49 8.95
N ALA A 275 -4.47 16.46 9.00
CA ALA A 275 -5.31 16.72 7.81
C ALA A 275 -5.08 18.14 7.28
N GLU A 276 -4.97 19.12 8.19
CA GLU A 276 -4.67 20.50 7.85
C GLU A 276 -3.40 20.64 6.99
N LYS A 277 -2.28 20.03 7.41
CA LYS A 277 -1.03 20.09 6.65
C LYS A 277 -1.21 19.55 5.23
N ILE A 278 -1.92 18.44 5.07
CA ILE A 278 -2.18 17.86 3.75
C ILE A 278 -3.03 18.80 2.88
N LEU A 279 -4.12 19.36 3.44
CA LEU A 279 -4.98 20.30 2.71
C LEU A 279 -4.20 21.55 2.28
N ARG A 280 -3.34 22.11 3.16
CA ARG A 280 -2.45 23.22 2.81
C ARG A 280 -1.46 22.86 1.68
N LYS A 281 -0.94 21.63 1.66
CA LYS A 281 -0.04 21.20 0.58
C LYS A 281 -0.79 21.01 -0.74
N ILE A 282 -2.04 20.53 -0.71
CA ILE A 282 -2.89 20.45 -1.91
C ILE A 282 -3.10 21.84 -2.50
N GLU A 283 -3.45 22.83 -1.68
CA GLU A 283 -3.59 24.23 -2.08
C GLU A 283 -2.28 24.82 -2.62
N GLN A 284 -1.20 24.74 -1.83
CA GLN A 284 0.09 25.38 -2.11
C GLN A 284 0.73 24.91 -3.42
N TYR A 285 0.64 23.60 -3.69
CA TYR A 285 1.30 22.98 -4.85
C TYR A 285 0.33 22.63 -5.99
N HIS A 286 -0.92 23.07 -5.88
CA HIS A 286 -1.96 22.81 -6.89
C HIS A 286 -2.05 21.33 -7.25
N ILE A 287 -2.09 20.46 -6.22
CA ILE A 287 -2.19 19.02 -6.41
C ILE A 287 -3.46 18.70 -7.19
N THR A 288 -3.33 17.89 -8.25
CA THR A 288 -4.45 17.57 -9.14
C THR A 288 -5.09 16.22 -8.87
N SER A 289 -4.33 15.31 -8.28
CA SER A 289 -4.77 13.95 -7.95
C SER A 289 -4.26 13.54 -6.57
N PHE A 290 -5.15 12.94 -5.77
CA PHE A 290 -4.86 12.58 -4.38
C PHE A 290 -5.28 11.15 -4.07
N CYS A 291 -4.38 10.38 -3.43
CA CYS A 291 -4.67 9.03 -2.96
C CYS A 291 -4.28 8.87 -1.49
N ALA A 292 -5.19 8.38 -0.68
CA ALA A 292 -4.93 8.15 0.73
C ALA A 292 -5.76 6.96 1.27
N PRO A 293 -5.39 6.37 2.42
CA PRO A 293 -6.26 5.43 3.11
C PRO A 293 -7.56 6.09 3.58
N PRO A 294 -8.66 5.35 3.74
CA PRO A 294 -9.92 5.87 4.30
C PRO A 294 -9.74 6.60 5.64
N THR A 295 -8.80 6.16 6.48
CA THR A 295 -8.47 6.85 7.74
C THR A 295 -8.07 8.31 7.53
N VAL A 296 -7.29 8.62 6.49
CA VAL A 296 -6.89 10.00 6.17
C VAL A 296 -8.10 10.83 5.78
N TYR A 297 -8.98 10.32 4.94
CA TYR A 297 -10.23 10.99 4.56
C TYR A 297 -11.14 11.25 5.77
N ARG A 298 -11.21 10.32 6.73
CA ARG A 298 -11.95 10.52 7.99
C ARG A 298 -11.44 11.70 8.81
N PHE A 299 -10.16 11.97 8.79
CA PHE A 299 -9.60 13.17 9.42
C PHE A 299 -9.89 14.41 8.59
N MET A 300 -9.72 14.34 7.26
CA MET A 300 -9.93 15.48 6.37
C MET A 300 -11.36 16.02 6.44
N ILE A 301 -12.39 15.17 6.42
CA ILE A 301 -13.79 15.60 6.45
C ILE A 301 -14.21 16.29 7.76
N ARG A 302 -13.33 16.34 8.76
CA ARG A 302 -13.54 17.09 10.03
C ARG A 302 -12.98 18.51 9.95
N GLU A 303 -12.18 18.82 8.94
CA GLU A 303 -11.65 20.16 8.70
C GLU A 303 -12.70 21.05 8.02
N ASP A 304 -12.56 22.35 8.20
CA ASP A 304 -13.36 23.34 7.47
C ASP A 304 -12.77 23.60 6.09
N PHE A 305 -13.31 22.92 5.07
CA PHE A 305 -12.82 23.01 3.69
C PHE A 305 -12.94 24.41 3.08
N SER A 306 -13.77 25.31 3.66
CA SER A 306 -13.84 26.69 3.19
C SER A 306 -12.56 27.50 3.42
N GLN A 307 -11.65 26.97 4.25
CA GLN A 307 -10.37 27.58 4.56
C GLN A 307 -9.26 27.25 3.55
N TYR A 308 -9.55 26.41 2.53
CA TYR A 308 -8.57 25.91 1.57
C TYR A 308 -9.05 26.06 0.14
N ASP A 309 -8.16 26.48 -0.76
CA ASP A 309 -8.41 26.42 -2.20
C ASP A 309 -8.06 25.03 -2.76
N LEU A 310 -9.06 24.19 -2.93
CA LEU A 310 -8.93 22.85 -3.48
C LEU A 310 -9.32 22.77 -4.96
N SER A 311 -9.44 23.89 -5.66
CA SER A 311 -9.90 23.95 -7.07
C SER A 311 -9.00 23.21 -8.05
N SER A 312 -7.73 22.99 -7.71
CA SER A 312 -6.79 22.18 -8.50
C SER A 312 -7.08 20.68 -8.44
N LEU A 313 -7.70 20.21 -7.35
CA LEU A 313 -7.94 18.80 -7.11
C LEU A 313 -9.08 18.27 -8.00
N ARG A 314 -8.76 17.32 -8.88
CA ARG A 314 -9.70 16.80 -9.89
C ARG A 314 -10.11 15.37 -9.66
N TYR A 315 -9.27 14.58 -8.96
CA TYR A 315 -9.46 13.15 -8.84
C TYR A 315 -8.91 12.62 -7.51
N CYS A 316 -9.70 11.76 -6.85
CA CYS A 316 -9.33 11.19 -5.56
C CYS A 316 -9.53 9.68 -5.52
N CYS A 317 -8.53 8.97 -4.98
CA CYS A 317 -8.55 7.52 -4.80
C CYS A 317 -8.36 7.13 -3.35
N THR A 318 -8.86 5.97 -3.00
CA THR A 318 -8.63 5.37 -1.68
C THR A 318 -8.37 3.88 -1.78
N ALA A 319 -7.45 3.38 -0.97
CA ALA A 319 -7.13 1.96 -0.87
C ALA A 319 -6.38 1.64 0.43
N GLY A 320 -6.29 0.36 0.76
CA GLY A 320 -5.52 -0.17 1.90
C GLY A 320 -6.38 -0.56 3.10
N GLU A 321 -7.56 0.04 3.22
CA GLU A 321 -8.64 -0.30 4.15
C GLU A 321 -9.95 -0.23 3.38
N ALA A 322 -11.01 -0.85 3.89
CA ALA A 322 -12.33 -0.69 3.29
C ALA A 322 -12.92 0.69 3.62
N LEU A 323 -13.51 1.34 2.64
CA LEU A 323 -14.11 2.66 2.76
C LEU A 323 -15.50 2.58 3.38
N ASN A 324 -15.76 3.37 4.41
CA ASN A 324 -17.09 3.56 4.94
C ASN A 324 -17.90 4.52 4.04
N ALA A 325 -19.13 4.14 3.70
CA ALA A 325 -20.00 4.94 2.84
C ALA A 325 -20.23 6.36 3.36
N ALA A 326 -20.37 6.54 4.69
CA ALA A 326 -20.56 7.86 5.28
C ALA A 326 -19.34 8.80 5.07
N VAL A 327 -18.12 8.24 5.01
CA VAL A 327 -16.91 9.04 4.69
C VAL A 327 -16.94 9.46 3.23
N TYR A 328 -17.34 8.57 2.32
CA TYR A 328 -17.53 8.88 0.92
C TYR A 328 -18.55 10.00 0.72
N ASP A 329 -19.74 9.84 1.29
CA ASP A 329 -20.85 10.79 1.13
C ASP A 329 -20.46 12.18 1.64
N LYS A 330 -19.82 12.25 2.83
CA LYS A 330 -19.39 13.51 3.41
C LYS A 330 -18.28 14.18 2.59
N PHE A 331 -17.31 13.42 2.09
CA PHE A 331 -16.26 13.97 1.23
C PHE A 331 -16.82 14.49 -0.09
N TYR A 332 -17.75 13.74 -0.70
CA TYR A 332 -18.44 14.16 -1.91
C TYR A 332 -19.30 15.43 -1.70
N GLU A 333 -20.03 15.51 -0.57
CA GLU A 333 -20.76 16.72 -0.19
C GLU A 333 -19.86 17.96 -0.11
N LEU A 334 -18.66 17.80 0.50
CA LEU A 334 -17.72 18.89 0.72
C LEU A 334 -16.96 19.32 -0.54
N THR A 335 -16.69 18.41 -1.47
CA THR A 335 -15.77 18.65 -2.58
C THR A 335 -16.41 18.49 -3.97
N GLY A 336 -17.52 17.79 -4.09
CA GLY A 336 -18.05 17.33 -5.37
C GLY A 336 -17.20 16.26 -6.07
N ILE A 337 -16.12 15.77 -5.44
CA ILE A 337 -15.19 14.79 -6.00
C ILE A 337 -15.53 13.39 -5.48
N ARG A 338 -15.66 12.45 -6.40
CA ARG A 338 -15.90 11.03 -6.07
C ARG A 338 -14.62 10.37 -5.55
N LEU A 339 -14.75 9.51 -4.53
CA LEU A 339 -13.66 8.65 -4.09
C LEU A 339 -13.68 7.35 -4.87
N MET A 340 -12.61 7.09 -5.60
CA MET A 340 -12.46 5.88 -6.41
C MET A 340 -11.71 4.84 -5.60
N GLU A 341 -12.44 3.83 -5.10
CA GLU A 341 -11.86 2.79 -4.26
C GLU A 341 -11.10 1.76 -5.10
N GLY A 342 -9.97 1.27 -4.56
CA GLY A 342 -9.18 0.21 -5.12
C GLY A 342 -8.74 -0.80 -4.05
N PHE A 343 -8.65 -2.07 -4.44
CA PHE A 343 -8.23 -3.16 -3.59
C PHE A 343 -7.11 -3.95 -4.25
N GLY A 344 -6.21 -4.43 -3.45
CA GLY A 344 -5.13 -5.34 -3.79
C GLY A 344 -4.32 -5.65 -2.55
N GLN A 345 -3.24 -6.36 -2.74
CA GLN A 345 -2.39 -6.85 -1.66
C GLN A 345 -0.93 -6.47 -1.93
N THR A 346 -0.04 -6.77 -0.98
CA THR A 346 1.41 -6.69 -1.23
C THR A 346 1.82 -7.67 -2.31
N GLU A 347 1.12 -8.79 -2.42
CA GLU A 347 1.30 -9.86 -3.40
C GLU A 347 0.86 -9.50 -4.83
N THR A 348 0.12 -8.39 -5.01
CA THR A 348 -0.45 -7.99 -6.29
C THR A 348 -0.29 -6.50 -6.56
N CYS A 349 -0.53 -6.07 -7.80
CA CYS A 349 -1.00 -4.72 -8.07
C CYS A 349 -2.49 -4.60 -7.73
N MET A 350 -3.16 -3.52 -8.13
CA MET A 350 -4.59 -3.37 -7.93
C MET A 350 -5.38 -4.47 -8.65
N THR A 351 -6.11 -5.29 -7.90
CA THR A 351 -6.90 -6.41 -8.44
C THR A 351 -8.36 -6.04 -8.67
N LEU A 352 -8.92 -5.20 -7.81
CA LEU A 352 -10.26 -4.64 -7.94
C LEU A 352 -10.18 -3.13 -7.85
N GLY A 353 -11.01 -2.42 -8.60
CA GLY A 353 -11.03 -0.96 -8.52
C GLY A 353 -12.21 -0.33 -9.24
N THR A 354 -12.51 0.90 -8.84
CA THR A 354 -13.46 1.77 -9.53
C THR A 354 -12.68 2.62 -10.51
N MET A 355 -12.81 2.33 -11.80
CA MET A 355 -12.12 3.04 -12.87
C MET A 355 -12.82 4.36 -13.23
N PRO A 356 -12.17 5.32 -13.91
CA PRO A 356 -12.74 6.64 -14.20
C PRO A 356 -14.08 6.62 -14.96
N TRP A 357 -14.31 5.62 -15.79
CA TRP A 357 -15.55 5.43 -16.56
C TRP A 357 -16.67 4.75 -15.76
N MET A 358 -16.42 4.35 -14.51
CA MET A 358 -17.41 3.72 -13.64
C MET A 358 -18.07 4.73 -12.70
N THR A 359 -19.29 4.42 -12.28
CA THR A 359 -19.93 5.12 -11.15
C THR A 359 -19.60 4.36 -9.86
N PRO A 360 -18.91 4.98 -8.89
CA PRO A 360 -18.61 4.29 -7.64
C PRO A 360 -19.87 3.96 -6.85
N LYS A 361 -19.86 2.77 -6.23
CA LYS A 361 -20.84 2.39 -5.19
C LYS A 361 -20.12 2.52 -3.85
N PRO A 362 -20.50 3.48 -2.99
CA PRO A 362 -19.80 3.74 -1.74
C PRO A 362 -19.66 2.49 -0.86
N GLY A 363 -18.44 2.15 -0.46
CA GLY A 363 -18.11 0.94 0.30
C GLY A 363 -17.83 -0.31 -0.53
N SER A 364 -17.95 -0.21 -1.85
CA SER A 364 -17.54 -1.28 -2.77
C SER A 364 -16.10 -1.11 -3.20
N MET A 365 -15.35 -2.21 -3.29
CA MET A 365 -13.98 -2.23 -3.83
C MET A 365 -13.91 -2.00 -5.36
N GLY A 366 -15.05 -1.80 -6.04
CA GLY A 366 -15.12 -1.70 -7.49
C GLY A 366 -15.27 -3.07 -8.18
N LYS A 367 -14.79 -3.15 -9.41
CA LYS A 367 -14.85 -4.35 -10.26
C LYS A 367 -13.46 -4.90 -10.52
N PRO A 368 -13.33 -6.17 -10.98
CA PRO A 368 -12.04 -6.75 -11.35
C PRO A 368 -11.28 -5.90 -12.37
N ASN A 369 -10.01 -5.63 -12.09
CA ASN A 369 -9.09 -5.03 -13.05
C ASN A 369 -8.84 -6.02 -14.21
N ALA A 370 -8.97 -5.58 -15.44
CA ALA A 370 -8.81 -6.41 -16.64
C ALA A 370 -7.43 -7.10 -16.75
N GLN A 371 -6.45 -6.66 -15.98
CA GLN A 371 -5.12 -7.29 -15.85
C GLN A 371 -5.17 -8.67 -15.19
N TYR A 372 -6.23 -8.97 -14.41
CA TYR A 372 -6.39 -10.18 -13.64
C TYR A 372 -7.70 -10.90 -13.94
N ASP A 373 -7.66 -12.22 -13.94
CA ASP A 373 -8.86 -13.06 -13.94
C ASP A 373 -9.26 -13.33 -12.49
N ILE A 374 -10.19 -12.51 -11.97
CA ILE A 374 -10.67 -12.54 -10.58
C ILE A 374 -11.98 -13.28 -10.48
N ASP A 375 -12.08 -14.17 -9.50
CA ASP A 375 -13.30 -14.90 -9.17
C ASP A 375 -13.53 -14.97 -7.66
N LEU A 376 -14.70 -15.45 -7.25
CA LEU A 376 -15.07 -15.77 -5.89
C LEU A 376 -15.32 -17.26 -5.77
N LEU A 377 -14.58 -17.94 -4.88
CA LEU A 377 -14.75 -19.38 -4.65
C LEU A 377 -15.29 -19.66 -3.24
N LYS A 378 -16.23 -20.61 -3.19
CA LYS A 378 -16.72 -21.22 -1.96
C LYS A 378 -15.65 -22.15 -1.35
N PRO A 379 -15.80 -22.58 -0.09
CA PRO A 379 -14.84 -23.50 0.54
C PRO A 379 -14.67 -24.85 -0.16
N ASP A 380 -15.66 -25.28 -0.94
CA ASP A 380 -15.62 -26.50 -1.75
C ASP A 380 -14.96 -26.30 -3.13
N GLY A 381 -14.47 -25.08 -3.42
CA GLY A 381 -13.84 -24.72 -4.68
C GLY A 381 -14.81 -24.35 -5.82
N THR A 382 -16.11 -24.37 -5.58
CA THR A 382 -17.09 -23.96 -6.60
C THR A 382 -17.22 -22.43 -6.67
N PRO A 383 -17.47 -21.85 -7.86
CA PRO A 383 -17.72 -20.43 -8.01
C PRO A 383 -18.95 -19.96 -7.23
N CYS A 384 -18.91 -18.72 -6.75
CA CYS A 384 -20.05 -18.07 -6.11
C CYS A 384 -21.01 -17.45 -7.13
N GLU A 385 -22.30 -17.59 -6.86
CA GLU A 385 -23.34 -16.78 -7.51
C GLU A 385 -23.34 -15.35 -6.93
N ASP A 386 -24.04 -14.41 -7.61
CA ASP A 386 -24.19 -13.05 -7.09
C ASP A 386 -24.89 -13.04 -5.72
N GLY A 387 -24.39 -12.23 -4.79
CA GLY A 387 -24.84 -12.20 -3.40
C GLY A 387 -24.22 -13.26 -2.49
N GLU A 388 -23.57 -14.30 -3.01
CA GLU A 388 -22.90 -15.30 -2.20
C GLU A 388 -21.52 -14.84 -1.77
N LYS A 389 -21.12 -15.20 -0.54
CA LYS A 389 -19.81 -14.88 0.03
C LYS A 389 -18.78 -15.96 -0.33
N GLY A 390 -17.66 -15.55 -0.90
CA GLY A 390 -16.55 -16.42 -1.23
C GLY A 390 -15.19 -15.77 -1.00
N GLN A 391 -14.15 -16.57 -1.15
CA GLN A 391 -12.78 -16.08 -1.15
C GLN A 391 -12.43 -15.48 -2.50
N ILE A 392 -11.85 -14.29 -2.49
CA ILE A 392 -11.29 -13.68 -3.70
C ILE A 392 -10.10 -14.51 -4.15
N VAL A 393 -10.10 -14.89 -5.41
CA VAL A 393 -9.00 -15.64 -6.03
C VAL A 393 -8.57 -14.98 -7.33
N VAL A 394 -7.30 -15.19 -7.70
CA VAL A 394 -6.77 -14.86 -9.02
C VAL A 394 -6.55 -16.17 -9.77
N ARG A 395 -7.23 -16.37 -10.89
CA ARG A 395 -6.96 -17.50 -11.78
C ARG A 395 -5.71 -17.18 -12.59
N VAL A 396 -4.73 -18.06 -12.48
CA VAL A 396 -3.46 -17.92 -13.18
C VAL A 396 -3.44 -18.94 -14.30
N GLY A 397 -3.49 -18.45 -15.54
CA GLY A 397 -3.37 -19.30 -16.72
C GLY A 397 -1.93 -19.81 -16.93
N ASP A 398 -1.58 -20.08 -18.18
CA ASP A 398 -0.23 -20.54 -18.54
C ASP A 398 0.85 -19.47 -18.31
N VAL A 399 0.46 -18.20 -18.28
CA VAL A 399 1.35 -17.06 -18.05
C VAL A 399 0.91 -16.32 -16.79
N LYS A 400 1.86 -16.12 -15.87
CA LYS A 400 1.64 -15.34 -14.65
C LYS A 400 1.20 -13.91 -15.01
N PRO A 401 0.07 -13.39 -14.48
CA PRO A 401 -0.34 -12.01 -14.71
C PRO A 401 0.73 -11.02 -14.23
N LEU A 402 0.87 -9.91 -14.95
CA LEU A 402 1.73 -8.80 -14.54
C LEU A 402 1.33 -8.31 -13.15
N GLY A 403 2.32 -8.03 -12.31
CA GLY A 403 2.06 -7.54 -10.97
C GLY A 403 1.65 -8.58 -9.92
N LEU A 404 1.44 -9.84 -10.31
CA LEU A 404 1.31 -10.93 -9.34
C LEU A 404 2.72 -11.32 -8.87
N PHE A 405 2.88 -11.54 -7.56
CA PHE A 405 4.17 -11.88 -6.96
C PHE A 405 4.75 -13.20 -7.49
N LYS A 406 6.04 -13.43 -7.28
CA LYS A 406 6.71 -14.68 -7.66
C LYS A 406 6.43 -15.83 -6.68
N GLY A 407 6.01 -15.49 -5.48
CA GLY A 407 5.83 -16.36 -4.34
C GLY A 407 6.46 -15.74 -3.10
N TYR A 408 6.36 -16.46 -1.98
CA TYR A 408 7.02 -16.08 -0.74
C TYR A 408 8.48 -16.56 -0.78
N TYR A 409 9.41 -15.62 -0.70
CA TYR A 409 10.83 -15.90 -0.85
C TYR A 409 11.33 -16.85 0.24
N ARG A 410 12.02 -17.93 -0.18
CA ARG A 410 12.51 -19.01 0.70
C ARG A 410 11.42 -19.67 1.55
N ASP A 411 10.18 -19.70 1.06
CA ASP A 411 9.05 -20.37 1.71
C ASP A 411 8.11 -21.01 0.69
N ASP A 412 8.58 -22.09 0.07
CA ASP A 412 7.82 -22.84 -0.93
C ASP A 412 6.57 -23.49 -0.36
N LYS A 413 6.60 -23.83 0.92
CA LYS A 413 5.43 -24.43 1.60
C LYS A 413 4.30 -23.40 1.67
N LEU A 414 4.61 -22.18 2.13
CA LEU A 414 3.64 -21.10 2.21
C LEU A 414 3.17 -20.68 0.82
N THR A 415 4.08 -20.63 -0.16
CA THR A 415 3.74 -20.33 -1.56
C THR A 415 2.72 -21.33 -2.09
N ARG A 416 2.97 -22.65 -1.92
CA ARG A 416 2.04 -23.69 -2.35
C ARG A 416 0.69 -23.68 -1.59
N GLN A 417 0.65 -23.18 -0.37
CA GLN A 417 -0.61 -23.01 0.37
C GLN A 417 -1.46 -21.88 -0.19
N ALA A 418 -0.82 -20.78 -0.61
CA ALA A 418 -1.50 -19.61 -1.14
C ALA A 418 -1.74 -19.71 -2.66
N TRP A 419 -0.90 -20.43 -3.38
CA TRP A 419 -0.94 -20.54 -4.84
C TRP A 419 -0.76 -22.00 -5.26
N HIS A 420 -1.84 -22.62 -5.69
CA HIS A 420 -1.87 -24.00 -6.16
C HIS A 420 -2.99 -24.21 -7.18
N ASP A 421 -2.91 -25.25 -7.96
CA ASP A 421 -3.90 -25.63 -9.00
C ASP A 421 -4.21 -24.50 -9.99
N GLY A 422 -3.21 -23.66 -10.30
CA GLY A 422 -3.38 -22.50 -11.19
C GLY A 422 -4.20 -21.35 -10.57
N ILE A 423 -4.37 -21.33 -9.24
CA ILE A 423 -5.16 -20.34 -8.53
C ILE A 423 -4.34 -19.74 -7.39
N TYR A 424 -4.26 -18.41 -7.32
CA TYR A 424 -3.80 -17.70 -6.14
C TYR A 424 -4.96 -17.33 -5.23
N TYR A 425 -4.92 -17.81 -4.00
CA TYR A 425 -5.91 -17.59 -2.95
C TYR A 425 -5.49 -16.41 -2.08
N THR A 426 -6.24 -15.32 -2.16
CA THR A 426 -5.85 -14.05 -1.49
C THR A 426 -6.00 -14.10 0.03
N GLY A 427 -6.83 -14.99 0.55
CA GLY A 427 -7.22 -15.02 1.97
C GLY A 427 -8.23 -13.92 2.35
N ASP A 428 -8.71 -13.14 1.39
CA ASP A 428 -9.75 -12.12 1.58
C ASP A 428 -11.10 -12.64 1.09
N MET A 429 -12.16 -12.34 1.84
CA MET A 429 -13.53 -12.73 1.54
C MET A 429 -14.31 -11.53 1.01
N ALA A 430 -15.12 -11.77 0.00
CA ALA A 430 -16.04 -10.79 -0.58
C ALA A 430 -17.34 -11.44 -1.05
N TRP A 431 -18.29 -10.62 -1.46
CA TRP A 431 -19.43 -11.02 -2.29
C TRP A 431 -19.53 -10.05 -3.47
N ARG A 432 -20.20 -10.47 -4.53
CA ARG A 432 -20.40 -9.69 -5.76
C ARG A 432 -21.88 -9.38 -5.92
N ASP A 433 -22.21 -8.12 -6.26
CA ASP A 433 -23.58 -7.74 -6.58
C ASP A 433 -23.92 -8.02 -8.07
N GLU A 434 -25.19 -7.84 -8.43
CA GLU A 434 -25.73 -8.06 -9.79
C GLU A 434 -25.12 -7.15 -10.86
N ASP A 435 -24.53 -6.01 -10.46
CA ASP A 435 -23.81 -5.10 -11.35
C ASP A 435 -22.31 -5.43 -11.45
N GLY A 436 -21.86 -6.48 -10.77
CA GLY A 436 -20.48 -6.97 -10.77
C GLY A 436 -19.52 -6.22 -9.86
N TYR A 437 -20.00 -5.41 -8.91
CA TYR A 437 -19.18 -4.78 -7.88
C TYR A 437 -18.91 -5.74 -6.74
N TYR A 438 -17.69 -5.69 -6.21
CA TYR A 438 -17.22 -6.55 -5.13
C TYR A 438 -17.27 -5.80 -3.79
N TRP A 439 -17.75 -6.47 -2.77
CA TRP A 439 -17.96 -5.93 -1.43
C TRP A 439 -17.13 -6.72 -0.42
N PHE A 440 -16.26 -6.03 0.30
CA PHE A 440 -15.35 -6.67 1.26
C PHE A 440 -16.10 -7.20 2.48
N VAL A 441 -15.81 -8.44 2.88
CA VAL A 441 -16.37 -9.08 4.08
C VAL A 441 -15.37 -9.11 5.22
N GLY A 442 -14.12 -9.45 4.92
CA GLY A 442 -13.03 -9.58 5.90
C GLY A 442 -11.97 -10.58 5.46
N ARG A 443 -10.96 -10.75 6.29
CA ARG A 443 -10.00 -11.85 6.13
C ARG A 443 -10.69 -13.17 6.46
N ILE A 444 -10.32 -14.24 5.75
CA ILE A 444 -10.88 -15.59 6.00
C ILE A 444 -10.65 -16.05 7.45
N ASP A 445 -9.52 -15.64 8.04
CA ASP A 445 -9.14 -15.96 9.44
C ASP A 445 -9.89 -15.10 10.48
N ASP A 446 -10.48 -13.99 10.06
CA ASP A 446 -11.19 -13.05 10.94
C ASP A 446 -12.72 -13.22 10.88
N VAL A 447 -13.25 -14.01 9.93
CA VAL A 447 -14.69 -14.28 9.81
C VAL A 447 -15.19 -15.03 11.04
N ILE A 448 -16.21 -14.47 11.70
CA ILE A 448 -16.79 -14.99 12.94
C ILE A 448 -17.88 -16.01 12.59
N LYS A 449 -17.74 -17.24 13.09
CA LYS A 449 -18.74 -18.30 12.93
C LYS A 449 -19.61 -18.33 14.17
N SER A 450 -20.78 -17.68 14.13
CA SER A 450 -21.73 -17.58 15.26
C SER A 450 -23.06 -18.21 14.89
N SER A 451 -23.48 -19.24 15.63
CA SER A 451 -24.78 -19.93 15.43
C SER A 451 -25.02 -20.36 13.97
N GLY A 452 -23.98 -20.80 13.26
CA GLY A 452 -24.05 -21.18 11.83
C GLY A 452 -23.90 -20.02 10.83
N TYR A 453 -23.97 -18.78 11.28
CA TYR A 453 -23.73 -17.60 10.43
C TYR A 453 -22.25 -17.31 10.30
N ARG A 454 -21.86 -16.79 9.13
CA ARG A 454 -20.54 -16.22 8.86
C ARG A 454 -20.64 -14.71 8.87
N ILE A 455 -20.09 -14.08 9.92
CA ILE A 455 -20.15 -12.63 10.13
C ILE A 455 -18.81 -12.03 9.79
N GLY A 456 -18.78 -11.12 8.82
CA GLY A 456 -17.59 -10.35 8.47
C GLY A 456 -17.37 -9.25 9.51
N PRO A 457 -16.17 -9.13 10.08
CA PRO A 457 -15.86 -8.04 11.01
C PRO A 457 -16.17 -6.66 10.44
N PHE A 458 -15.82 -6.43 9.19
CA PHE A 458 -15.97 -5.13 8.53
C PHE A 458 -17.44 -4.67 8.43
N GLU A 459 -18.38 -5.59 8.19
CA GLU A 459 -19.82 -5.25 8.13
C GLU A 459 -20.31 -4.63 9.45
N VAL A 460 -19.82 -5.17 10.57
CA VAL A 460 -20.18 -4.70 11.92
C VAL A 460 -19.42 -3.43 12.29
N GLU A 461 -18.14 -3.34 11.92
CA GLU A 461 -17.31 -2.14 12.10
C GLU A 461 -17.93 -0.95 11.36
N SER A 462 -18.34 -1.15 10.10
CA SER A 462 -18.98 -0.12 9.29
C SER A 462 -20.26 0.40 9.93
N ALA A 463 -21.10 -0.49 10.44
CA ALA A 463 -22.32 -0.11 11.13
C ALA A 463 -22.03 0.68 12.42
N LEU A 464 -21.11 0.20 13.26
CA LEU A 464 -20.72 0.91 14.49
C LEU A 464 -20.17 2.30 14.22
N MET A 465 -19.38 2.45 13.17
CA MET A 465 -18.73 3.73 12.83
C MET A 465 -19.69 4.80 12.30
N THR A 466 -20.95 4.48 11.97
CA THR A 466 -21.97 5.48 11.68
C THR A 466 -22.54 6.12 12.95
N HIS A 467 -22.30 5.53 14.13
CA HIS A 467 -22.73 6.10 15.39
C HIS A 467 -21.79 7.24 15.85
N PRO A 468 -22.33 8.42 16.28
CA PRO A 468 -21.51 9.58 16.60
C PRO A 468 -20.53 9.38 17.76
N ALA A 469 -20.79 8.43 18.66
CA ALA A 469 -19.89 8.10 19.77
C ALA A 469 -18.63 7.37 19.34
N VAL A 470 -18.62 6.69 18.17
CA VAL A 470 -17.56 5.77 17.76
C VAL A 470 -16.55 6.49 16.88
N VAL A 471 -15.32 6.57 17.34
CA VAL A 471 -14.18 7.09 16.55
C VAL A 471 -13.51 5.98 15.76
N GLU A 472 -13.33 4.83 16.40
CA GLU A 472 -12.70 3.66 15.83
C GLU A 472 -13.20 2.40 16.54
N CYS A 473 -13.29 1.28 15.85
CA CYS A 473 -13.62 0.01 16.48
C CYS A 473 -12.96 -1.17 15.78
N ALA A 474 -12.83 -2.27 16.52
CA ALA A 474 -12.36 -3.55 16.02
C ALA A 474 -13.36 -4.64 16.40
N ILE A 475 -13.73 -5.47 15.44
CA ILE A 475 -14.64 -6.60 15.66
C ILE A 475 -13.83 -7.90 15.66
N THR A 476 -14.05 -8.71 16.71
CA THR A 476 -13.45 -10.03 16.89
C THR A 476 -14.49 -11.05 17.34
N GLY A 477 -14.19 -12.33 17.15
CA GLY A 477 -15.00 -13.42 17.69
C GLY A 477 -14.43 -13.89 19.03
N VAL A 478 -15.31 -14.06 20.02
CA VAL A 478 -15.00 -14.64 21.33
C VAL A 478 -15.71 -15.99 21.46
N PRO A 479 -15.05 -17.04 21.97
CA PRO A 479 -15.68 -18.33 22.18
C PRO A 479 -16.95 -18.24 23.04
N ASP A 480 -17.99 -19.00 22.67
CA ASP A 480 -19.27 -19.09 23.39
C ASP A 480 -19.76 -20.55 23.37
N GLU A 481 -20.14 -21.07 24.50
CA GLU A 481 -20.51 -22.50 24.66
C GLU A 481 -21.73 -22.91 23.81
N ILE A 482 -22.65 -21.98 23.56
CA ILE A 482 -23.90 -22.28 22.85
C ILE A 482 -23.78 -21.95 21.37
N ARG A 483 -23.09 -20.85 21.03
CA ARG A 483 -23.04 -20.29 19.67
C ARG A 483 -21.75 -20.60 18.90
N GLY A 484 -20.80 -21.29 19.55
CA GLY A 484 -19.45 -21.47 19.06
C GLY A 484 -18.63 -20.18 19.23
N MET A 485 -19.07 -19.07 18.64
CA MET A 485 -18.49 -17.75 18.85
C MET A 485 -19.59 -16.68 18.98
N VAL A 486 -19.30 -15.60 19.69
CA VAL A 486 -20.09 -14.37 19.70
C VAL A 486 -19.27 -13.19 19.18
N VAL A 487 -19.95 -12.21 18.64
CA VAL A 487 -19.33 -10.98 18.14
C VAL A 487 -18.97 -10.10 19.33
N LYS A 488 -17.70 -9.67 19.39
CA LYS A 488 -17.20 -8.65 20.34
C LYS A 488 -16.77 -7.43 19.57
N ALA A 489 -17.12 -6.25 20.08
CA ALA A 489 -16.62 -4.96 19.62
C ALA A 489 -15.69 -4.35 20.66
N THR A 490 -14.47 -4.00 20.26
CA THR A 490 -13.54 -3.16 21.02
C THR A 490 -13.61 -1.77 20.43
N VAL A 491 -14.04 -0.78 21.20
CA VAL A 491 -14.49 0.54 20.71
C VAL A 491 -13.69 1.67 21.35
N VAL A 492 -13.22 2.59 20.53
CA VAL A 492 -12.63 3.87 20.95
C VAL A 492 -13.71 4.95 20.82
N LEU A 493 -14.02 5.60 21.93
CA LEU A 493 -15.03 6.66 21.98
C LEU A 493 -14.46 8.04 21.67
N GLY A 494 -15.30 8.91 21.11
CA GLY A 494 -15.04 10.35 21.02
C GLY A 494 -14.90 10.98 22.40
N LYS A 495 -14.11 12.07 22.51
CA LYS A 495 -13.81 12.73 23.79
C LYS A 495 -15.07 13.09 24.60
N GLU A 496 -16.11 13.56 23.93
CA GLU A 496 -17.40 13.95 24.51
C GLU A 496 -18.29 12.77 24.95
N TRP A 497 -17.89 11.54 24.61
CA TRP A 497 -18.62 10.32 24.95
C TRP A 497 -17.90 9.46 26.01
N LYS A 498 -16.65 9.78 26.36
CA LYS A 498 -15.86 8.98 27.32
C LYS A 498 -16.54 8.88 28.68
N ASP A 499 -17.14 9.97 29.17
CA ASP A 499 -17.83 10.01 30.46
C ASP A 499 -19.18 9.27 30.43
N LYS A 500 -19.66 8.90 29.23
CA LYS A 500 -20.90 8.13 29.03
C LYS A 500 -20.64 6.64 28.81
N ALA A 501 -19.39 6.20 28.89
CA ALA A 501 -19.02 4.79 28.74
C ALA A 501 -19.70 3.96 29.86
N GLY A 502 -20.67 3.13 29.49
CA GLY A 502 -21.44 2.31 30.43
C GLY A 502 -22.50 1.47 29.73
N ASP A 503 -23.30 0.77 30.54
CA ASP A 503 -24.31 -0.20 30.05
C ASP A 503 -25.36 0.44 29.13
N GLU A 504 -25.70 1.71 29.34
CA GLU A 504 -26.65 2.42 28.48
C GLU A 504 -26.10 2.62 27.07
N LEU A 505 -24.85 3.09 26.93
CA LEU A 505 -24.18 3.26 25.64
C LEU A 505 -23.94 1.91 24.98
N VAL A 506 -23.62 0.87 25.74
CA VAL A 506 -23.50 -0.51 25.19
C VAL A 506 -24.81 -0.93 24.53
N LYS A 507 -25.95 -0.76 25.19
CA LYS A 507 -27.27 -1.09 24.63
C LYS A 507 -27.63 -0.23 23.42
N GLU A 508 -27.28 1.06 23.45
CA GLU A 508 -27.49 1.98 22.34
C GLU A 508 -26.70 1.51 21.09
N LEU A 509 -25.41 1.22 21.23
CA LEU A 509 -24.55 0.72 20.15
C LEU A 509 -25.01 -0.64 19.63
N GLN A 510 -25.44 -1.56 20.51
CA GLN A 510 -26.00 -2.85 20.11
C GLN A 510 -27.28 -2.69 19.29
N ASN A 511 -28.16 -1.80 19.69
CA ASN A 511 -29.40 -1.52 18.98
C ASN A 511 -29.12 -0.81 17.64
N HIS A 512 -28.16 0.12 17.63
CA HIS A 512 -27.72 0.78 16.41
C HIS A 512 -27.28 -0.25 15.36
N VAL A 513 -26.39 -1.20 15.71
CA VAL A 513 -25.96 -2.26 14.79
C VAL A 513 -27.12 -3.14 14.31
N LYS A 514 -28.11 -3.43 15.17
CA LYS A 514 -29.31 -4.21 14.77
C LYS A 514 -30.18 -3.47 13.75
N HIS A 515 -30.18 -2.14 13.78
CA HIS A 515 -30.89 -1.32 12.81
C HIS A 515 -30.14 -1.16 11.49
N GLU A 516 -28.83 -0.96 11.57
CA GLU A 516 -27.98 -0.74 10.39
C GLU A 516 -27.66 -2.03 9.63
N THR A 517 -27.72 -3.21 10.30
CA THR A 517 -27.40 -4.51 9.69
C THR A 517 -28.42 -5.59 10.11
N ALA A 518 -28.17 -6.83 9.66
CA ALA A 518 -28.99 -7.95 10.11
C ALA A 518 -28.83 -8.18 11.63
N PRO A 519 -29.94 -8.38 12.37
CA PRO A 519 -29.93 -8.47 13.84
C PRO A 519 -28.98 -9.50 14.43
N TYR A 520 -28.65 -10.59 13.74
CA TYR A 520 -27.72 -11.62 14.23
C TYR A 520 -26.25 -11.15 14.27
N LYS A 521 -25.93 -10.03 13.64
CA LYS A 521 -24.56 -9.48 13.53
C LYS A 521 -24.17 -8.59 14.71
N TYR A 522 -25.12 -8.15 15.56
CA TYR A 522 -24.82 -7.19 16.60
C TYR A 522 -23.78 -7.74 17.61
N PRO A 523 -22.86 -6.89 18.09
CA PRO A 523 -21.86 -7.30 19.07
C PRO A 523 -22.55 -7.58 20.42
N ARG A 524 -22.37 -8.80 20.92
CA ARG A 524 -22.89 -9.20 22.24
C ARG A 524 -22.04 -8.66 23.39
N ILE A 525 -20.76 -8.45 23.09
CA ILE A 525 -19.78 -7.89 24.01
C ILE A 525 -19.28 -6.59 23.40
N ILE A 526 -19.28 -5.52 24.19
CA ILE A 526 -18.64 -4.24 23.82
C ILE A 526 -17.68 -3.86 24.94
N GLU A 527 -16.41 -3.64 24.57
CA GLU A 527 -15.35 -3.16 25.44
C GLU A 527 -14.92 -1.77 24.98
N PHE A 528 -14.90 -0.80 25.88
CA PHE A 528 -14.38 0.53 25.61
C PHE A 528 -12.89 0.59 25.96
N VAL A 529 -12.10 1.13 25.06
CA VAL A 529 -10.64 1.28 25.20
C VAL A 529 -10.21 2.68 24.79
N ASP A 530 -9.04 3.12 25.26
CA ASP A 530 -8.48 4.40 24.85
C ASP A 530 -7.87 4.35 23.45
N GLU A 531 -7.30 3.20 23.06
CA GLU A 531 -6.71 2.95 21.74
C GLU A 531 -6.79 1.48 21.34
N LEU A 532 -6.79 1.22 20.03
CA LEU A 532 -6.73 -0.14 19.49
C LEU A 532 -5.27 -0.53 19.21
N PRO A 533 -4.89 -1.81 19.42
CA PRO A 533 -3.59 -2.30 19.02
C PRO A 533 -3.47 -2.26 17.50
N LYS A 534 -2.38 -1.67 17.01
CA LYS A 534 -2.13 -1.47 15.59
C LYS A 534 -0.78 -2.05 15.17
N THR A 535 -0.72 -2.47 13.93
CA THR A 535 0.56 -2.74 13.28
C THR A 535 1.31 -1.42 13.09
N ILE A 536 2.59 -1.51 12.81
CA ILE A 536 3.42 -0.36 12.44
C ILE A 536 2.83 0.40 11.23
N SER A 537 2.06 -0.29 10.36
CA SER A 537 1.34 0.30 9.23
C SER A 537 -0.01 0.95 9.57
N GLY A 538 -0.39 0.96 10.86
CA GLY A 538 -1.68 1.51 11.31
C GLY A 538 -2.88 0.56 11.21
N LYS A 539 -2.68 -0.68 10.71
CA LYS A 539 -3.76 -1.67 10.64
C LYS A 539 -4.04 -2.28 12.01
N ILE A 540 -5.31 -2.49 12.33
CA ILE A 540 -5.75 -3.10 13.59
C ILE A 540 -5.23 -4.53 13.71
N ARG A 541 -4.58 -4.85 14.84
CA ARG A 541 -4.06 -6.18 15.18
C ARG A 541 -5.11 -7.02 15.90
N ARG A 542 -6.10 -7.54 15.17
CA ARG A 542 -7.17 -8.36 15.74
C ARG A 542 -6.66 -9.61 16.46
N VAL A 543 -5.52 -10.16 16.04
CA VAL A 543 -4.87 -11.28 16.72
C VAL A 543 -4.55 -10.94 18.17
N GLU A 544 -3.99 -9.75 18.42
CA GLU A 544 -3.65 -9.28 19.76
C GLU A 544 -4.88 -9.07 20.65
N ILE A 545 -5.98 -8.56 20.08
CA ILE A 545 -7.26 -8.45 20.78
C ILE A 545 -7.76 -9.85 21.16
N ARG A 546 -7.75 -10.81 20.21
CA ARG A 546 -8.17 -12.20 20.48
C ARG A 546 -7.29 -12.91 21.51
N GLU A 547 -6.00 -12.65 21.55
CA GLU A 547 -5.09 -13.23 22.55
C GLU A 547 -5.35 -12.69 23.96
N LYS A 548 -5.68 -11.40 24.08
CA LYS A 548 -6.12 -10.79 25.33
C LYS A 548 -7.42 -11.41 25.85
N ASP A 549 -8.34 -11.75 24.96
CA ASP A 549 -9.63 -12.35 25.30
C ASP A 549 -9.52 -13.84 25.70
N LYS A 550 -8.41 -14.52 25.41
CA LYS A 550 -8.15 -15.91 25.83
C LYS A 550 -7.56 -16.04 27.23
N LYS A 551 -7.02 -14.94 27.77
CA LYS A 551 -6.47 -14.85 29.13
C LYS A 551 -7.54 -14.48 30.14
#